data_2612ec54c4617c800840c3663ffef2b9
#
_entry.id   2612ec54c4617c800840c3663ffef2b9
#
_cell.length_a   1.000
_cell.length_b   1.000
_cell.length_c   1.000
_cell.angle_alpha   90.00
_cell.angle_beta   90.00
_cell.angle_gamma   90.00
#
_symmetry.space_group_name_H-M   'P 1'
#
loop_
_entity.id
_entity.type
_entity.pdbx_description
1 polymer ?
#
loop_
_entity_poly.entity_id
_entity_poly.type
_entity_poly.pdbx_seq_one_letter_code
_entity_poly.pdbx_strand_id
1 'polypeptide(L)'
;MNMRTTKIVAPLVAMALCTPNIAIAQENSNLTTISGSTDVNDDFSLTRSISVINGNNSISQDRKTIYVNPGDTINVKLDLKGKTDRVSHGFTSFTEEVSPIQDFSASSGSRVVKNSLSPKPEKTTLDKLPDGTFKQTGYSTIEFKVSNPNSSFGVVAEQITIDYEYTAGDKLGEYKTQFKPDPKFAEGSNTFNANELDLTIVVKSKEEDRPAPPDQGDQPTPPDQDDQATPPNSKSGTVFSWLTKALGVLAFLGGTVWFVIKHIFRL
;
A
#
# COMPACT_ATOMS: atom_id res chain seq x y z
N MET A 1 10.96 -88.35 -7.37
CA MET A 1 10.08 -87.44 -8.11
C MET A 1 10.35 -86.05 -7.61
N ASN A 2 11.30 -85.35 -8.28
CA ASN A 2 11.81 -84.07 -7.81
C ASN A 2 11.09 -82.93 -8.54
N MET A 3 10.22 -82.18 -7.79
CA MET A 3 9.61 -80.96 -8.31
C MET A 3 10.59 -79.81 -8.16
N ARG A 4 11.06 -79.29 -9.30
CA ARG A 4 11.86 -78.04 -9.37
C ARG A 4 10.92 -76.85 -9.37
N THR A 5 11.01 -76.08 -8.30
CA THR A 5 10.31 -74.79 -8.18
C THR A 5 11.08 -73.71 -8.97
N THR A 6 10.54 -73.25 -10.06
CA THR A 6 11.09 -72.16 -10.85
C THR A 6 10.66 -70.85 -10.21
N LYS A 7 11.64 -70.08 -9.66
CA LYS A 7 11.40 -68.72 -9.18
C LYS A 7 11.39 -67.76 -10.37
N ILE A 8 10.23 -67.15 -10.66
CA ILE A 8 10.09 -66.07 -11.63
C ILE A 8 10.49 -64.78 -10.91
N VAL A 9 11.63 -64.21 -11.30
CA VAL A 9 12.07 -62.87 -10.88
C VAL A 9 11.51 -61.90 -11.91
N ALA A 10 10.50 -61.15 -11.51
CA ALA A 10 9.98 -60.01 -12.31
C ALA A 10 10.94 -58.85 -12.19
N PRO A 11 11.39 -58.24 -13.31
CA PRO A 11 12.19 -57.02 -13.22
C PRO A 11 11.28 -55.85 -12.85
N LEU A 12 11.59 -55.20 -11.71
CA LEU A 12 10.98 -53.97 -11.29
C LEU A 12 11.55 -52.86 -12.18
N VAL A 13 10.78 -52.43 -13.18
CA VAL A 13 11.11 -51.24 -13.98
C VAL A 13 10.77 -50.01 -13.11
N ALA A 14 11.77 -49.42 -12.48
CA ALA A 14 11.67 -48.13 -11.86
C ALA A 14 11.58 -47.08 -12.97
N MET A 15 10.35 -46.64 -13.27
CA MET A 15 10.16 -45.42 -14.03
C MET A 15 10.55 -44.24 -13.14
N ALA A 16 11.75 -43.69 -13.34
CA ALA A 16 12.13 -42.38 -12.85
C ALA A 16 11.24 -41.38 -13.56
N LEU A 17 10.19 -40.93 -12.88
CA LEU A 17 9.46 -39.73 -13.22
C LEU A 17 10.43 -38.56 -13.06
N CYS A 18 11.07 -38.15 -14.17
CA CYS A 18 11.69 -36.84 -14.25
C CYS A 18 10.58 -35.78 -14.15
N THR A 19 10.21 -35.41 -12.94
CA THR A 19 9.52 -34.16 -12.70
C THR A 19 10.49 -33.07 -13.14
N PRO A 20 10.15 -32.23 -14.14
CA PRO A 20 10.94 -31.04 -14.36
C PRO A 20 10.92 -30.27 -13.03
N ASN A 21 12.08 -30.11 -12.40
CA ASN A 21 12.27 -29.07 -11.41
C ASN A 21 12.03 -27.74 -12.12
N ILE A 22 10.77 -27.31 -12.12
CA ILE A 22 10.47 -25.92 -12.29
C ILE A 22 11.07 -25.31 -11.01
N ALA A 23 12.31 -24.82 -11.12
CA ALA A 23 12.82 -23.85 -10.17
C ALA A 23 11.83 -22.68 -10.26
N ILE A 24 10.84 -22.70 -9.37
CA ILE A 24 10.12 -21.49 -9.00
C ILE A 24 11.24 -20.63 -8.44
N ALA A 25 11.75 -19.70 -9.25
CA ALA A 25 12.53 -18.61 -8.75
C ALA A 25 11.65 -18.03 -7.64
N GLN A 26 12.01 -18.31 -6.42
CA GLN A 26 11.46 -17.64 -5.25
C GLN A 26 11.96 -16.21 -5.42
N GLU A 27 11.18 -15.40 -6.13
CA GLU A 27 11.30 -13.96 -6.06
C GLU A 27 11.17 -13.66 -4.57
N ASN A 28 12.31 -13.35 -3.95
CA ASN A 28 12.36 -12.67 -2.68
C ASN A 28 11.80 -11.24 -2.92
N SER A 29 10.55 -11.16 -3.33
CA SER A 29 9.80 -9.92 -3.25
C SER A 29 9.59 -9.69 -1.76
N ASN A 30 10.33 -8.73 -1.21
CA ASN A 30 10.11 -8.21 0.14
C ASN A 30 8.75 -7.51 0.16
N LEU A 31 7.68 -8.31 0.10
CA LEU A 31 6.31 -7.82 0.20
C LEU A 31 6.04 -7.47 1.65
N THR A 32 5.88 -6.21 1.92
CA THR A 32 5.46 -5.71 3.23
C THR A 32 3.98 -5.42 3.20
N THR A 33 3.24 -5.93 4.19
CA THR A 33 1.78 -5.80 4.27
C THR A 33 1.35 -5.33 5.65
N ILE A 34 0.44 -4.34 5.68
CA ILE A 34 -0.32 -3.91 6.85
C ILE A 34 -1.81 -4.17 6.60
N SER A 35 -2.59 -4.35 7.66
CA SER A 35 -4.02 -4.61 7.53
C SER A 35 -4.86 -4.13 8.71
N GLY A 36 -6.14 -3.90 8.43
CA GLY A 36 -7.19 -3.68 9.40
C GLY A 36 -8.40 -4.56 9.08
N SER A 37 -9.18 -4.91 10.09
CA SER A 37 -10.37 -5.75 9.90
C SER A 37 -11.47 -5.31 10.85
N THR A 38 -12.71 -5.37 10.39
CA THR A 38 -13.91 -5.09 11.18
C THR A 38 -15.03 -6.03 10.77
N ASP A 39 -15.95 -6.32 11.69
CA ASP A 39 -17.18 -7.01 11.37
C ASP A 39 -18.15 -6.06 10.65
N VAL A 40 -18.70 -6.48 9.52
CA VAL A 40 -19.71 -5.72 8.79
C VAL A 40 -21.08 -5.94 9.46
N ASN A 41 -21.34 -7.18 9.88
CA ASN A 41 -22.47 -7.62 10.69
C ASN A 41 -22.11 -8.98 11.33
N ASP A 42 -23.11 -9.66 11.91
CA ASP A 42 -22.90 -10.97 12.55
C ASP A 42 -22.39 -12.04 11.56
N ASP A 43 -22.71 -11.91 10.28
CA ASP A 43 -22.44 -12.90 9.24
C ASP A 43 -21.21 -12.58 8.39
N PHE A 44 -20.73 -11.32 8.36
CA PHE A 44 -19.64 -10.88 7.47
C PHE A 44 -18.57 -10.09 8.20
N SER A 45 -17.33 -10.24 7.72
CA SER A 45 -16.20 -9.39 8.06
C SER A 45 -15.58 -8.77 6.81
N LEU A 46 -15.01 -7.58 6.97
CA LEU A 46 -14.21 -6.89 5.95
C LEU A 46 -12.79 -6.73 6.45
N THR A 47 -11.83 -7.17 5.64
CA THR A 47 -10.41 -6.92 5.85
C THR A 47 -9.90 -6.00 4.74
N ARG A 48 -9.21 -4.94 5.13
CA ARG A 48 -8.49 -4.04 4.22
C ARG A 48 -7.00 -4.20 4.44
N SER A 49 -6.24 -4.44 3.35
CA SER A 49 -4.79 -4.62 3.41
C SER A 49 -4.10 -3.68 2.42
N ILE A 50 -2.95 -3.19 2.81
CA ILE A 50 -2.05 -2.40 1.94
C ILE A 50 -0.71 -3.12 1.90
N SER A 51 -0.21 -3.35 0.69
CA SER A 51 1.06 -4.03 0.44
C SER A 51 1.93 -3.21 -0.50
N VAL A 52 3.24 -3.27 -0.29
CA VAL A 52 4.23 -2.62 -1.15
C VAL A 52 5.34 -3.61 -1.48
N ILE A 53 5.72 -3.66 -2.75
CA ILE A 53 6.84 -4.47 -3.23
C ILE A 53 8.02 -3.52 -3.38
N ASN A 54 8.91 -3.46 -2.38
CA ASN A 54 10.21 -2.81 -2.54
C ASN A 54 11.10 -2.88 -1.30
N GLY A 55 12.38 -2.56 -1.46
CA GLY A 55 13.48 -2.84 -0.54
C GLY A 55 13.59 -1.98 0.73
N ASN A 56 12.75 -0.98 0.97
CA ASN A 56 12.81 -0.13 2.18
C ASN A 56 11.61 -0.36 3.12
N ASN A 57 11.09 -1.55 3.12
CA ASN A 57 9.82 -1.95 3.72
C ASN A 57 9.89 -1.97 5.24
N SER A 58 9.95 -0.81 5.87
CA SER A 58 9.69 -0.71 7.29
C SER A 58 8.19 -0.57 7.55
N ILE A 59 7.71 -1.30 8.53
CA ILE A 59 6.38 -1.14 9.11
C ILE A 59 6.55 -0.65 10.54
N SER A 60 5.58 0.10 11.01
CA SER A 60 5.53 0.49 12.43
C SER A 60 5.28 -0.72 13.34
N GLN A 61 5.59 -0.58 14.62
CA GLN A 61 5.39 -1.66 15.61
C GLN A 61 3.91 -2.05 15.75
N ASP A 62 2.99 -1.11 15.56
CA ASP A 62 1.54 -1.34 15.60
C ASP A 62 1.00 -2.01 14.34
N ARG A 63 1.83 -2.21 13.31
CA ARG A 63 1.47 -2.78 12.01
C ARG A 63 0.34 -2.05 11.30
N LYS A 64 0.16 -0.75 11.57
CA LYS A 64 -0.84 0.12 10.95
C LYS A 64 -0.24 1.14 10.00
N THR A 65 1.10 1.28 10.01
CA THR A 65 1.83 2.24 9.18
C THR A 65 2.84 1.51 8.29
N ILE A 66 2.85 1.85 7.01
CA ILE A 66 3.81 1.37 6.01
C ILE A 66 4.57 2.56 5.41
N TYR A 67 5.85 2.39 5.17
CA TYR A 67 6.72 3.41 4.59
C TYR A 67 6.99 3.08 3.12
N VAL A 68 6.84 4.07 2.26
CA VAL A 68 6.99 3.93 0.81
C VAL A 68 7.82 5.08 0.25
N ASN A 69 8.41 4.88 -0.93
CA ASN A 69 9.06 5.96 -1.67
C ASN A 69 8.13 6.49 -2.76
N PRO A 70 8.34 7.72 -3.23
CA PRO A 70 7.72 8.18 -4.48
C PRO A 70 7.98 7.19 -5.62
N GLY A 71 6.94 6.86 -6.38
CA GLY A 71 7.01 5.92 -7.50
C GLY A 71 6.89 4.44 -7.11
N ASP A 72 6.80 4.10 -5.82
CA ASP A 72 6.54 2.71 -5.40
C ASP A 72 5.12 2.29 -5.79
N THR A 73 4.96 1.03 -6.18
CA THR A 73 3.64 0.43 -6.43
C THR A 73 3.02 0.00 -5.12
N ILE A 74 1.84 0.54 -4.83
CA ILE A 74 1.03 0.22 -3.66
C ILE A 74 -0.15 -0.63 -4.12
N ASN A 75 -0.29 -1.81 -3.53
CA ASN A 75 -1.43 -2.69 -3.74
C ASN A 75 -2.39 -2.59 -2.56
N VAL A 76 -3.67 -2.39 -2.85
CA VAL A 76 -4.76 -2.34 -1.86
C VAL A 76 -5.73 -3.47 -2.13
N LYS A 77 -6.04 -4.22 -1.09
CA LYS A 77 -6.98 -5.34 -1.14
C LYS A 77 -8.10 -5.15 -0.13
N LEU A 78 -9.34 -5.24 -0.60
CA LEU A 78 -10.55 -5.33 0.20
C LEU A 78 -11.08 -6.76 0.12
N ASP A 79 -11.23 -7.45 1.24
CA ASP A 79 -11.72 -8.82 1.31
C ASP A 79 -12.96 -8.88 2.22
N LEU A 80 -14.14 -8.88 1.60
CA LEU A 80 -15.43 -9.04 2.25
C LEU A 80 -15.77 -10.52 2.26
N LYS A 81 -15.86 -11.12 3.44
CA LYS A 81 -16.00 -12.57 3.58
C LYS A 81 -17.06 -12.96 4.58
N GLY A 82 -17.93 -13.92 4.20
CA GLY A 82 -18.88 -14.58 5.09
C GLY A 82 -18.17 -15.40 6.18
N LYS A 83 -18.69 -15.34 7.41
CA LYS A 83 -18.21 -16.13 8.55
C LYS A 83 -18.75 -17.56 8.50
N THR A 84 -19.84 -17.76 7.77
CA THR A 84 -20.48 -19.07 7.55
C THR A 84 -20.77 -19.27 6.07
N ASP A 85 -20.98 -20.51 5.66
CA ASP A 85 -21.42 -20.85 4.30
C ASP A 85 -22.86 -20.37 4.06
N ARG A 86 -23.17 -20.04 2.80
CA ARG A 86 -24.51 -19.67 2.31
C ARG A 86 -25.03 -18.30 2.73
N VAL A 87 -24.22 -17.46 3.34
CA VAL A 87 -24.57 -16.05 3.50
C VAL A 87 -24.06 -15.27 2.30
N SER A 88 -24.77 -14.21 1.92
CA SER A 88 -24.35 -13.37 0.78
C SER A 88 -24.44 -11.90 1.14
N HIS A 89 -23.39 -11.16 0.84
CA HIS A 89 -23.29 -9.72 1.02
C HIS A 89 -22.54 -9.10 -0.16
N GLY A 90 -22.63 -7.80 -0.33
CA GLY A 90 -21.95 -7.10 -1.43
C GLY A 90 -21.40 -5.76 -0.99
N PHE A 91 -20.55 -5.19 -1.82
CA PHE A 91 -20.17 -3.80 -1.65
C PHE A 91 -21.27 -2.88 -2.16
N THR A 92 -21.60 -1.87 -1.39
CA THR A 92 -22.30 -0.66 -1.84
C THR A 92 -21.31 0.24 -2.56
N SER A 93 -21.75 1.41 -3.05
CA SER A 93 -20.80 2.46 -3.46
C SER A 93 -19.90 2.82 -2.29
N PHE A 94 -18.62 3.07 -2.59
CA PHE A 94 -17.64 3.49 -1.57
C PHE A 94 -16.56 4.38 -2.16
N THR A 95 -15.88 5.10 -1.29
CA THR A 95 -14.71 5.90 -1.60
C THR A 95 -13.52 5.37 -0.80
N GLU A 96 -12.40 5.15 -1.46
CA GLU A 96 -11.09 4.93 -0.86
C GLU A 96 -10.33 6.25 -0.84
N GLU A 97 -9.97 6.74 0.35
CA GLU A 97 -8.96 7.76 0.50
C GLU A 97 -7.60 7.08 0.69
N VAL A 98 -6.64 7.40 -0.17
CA VAL A 98 -5.31 6.79 -0.21
C VAL A 98 -4.22 7.88 -0.14
N SER A 99 -2.94 7.51 -0.17
CA SER A 99 -1.87 8.49 -0.38
C SER A 99 -1.96 9.12 -1.77
N PRO A 100 -1.26 10.24 -2.03
CA PRO A 100 -1.22 10.84 -3.37
C PRO A 100 -0.91 9.83 -4.46
N ILE A 101 -1.68 9.88 -5.52
CA ILE A 101 -1.62 8.96 -6.68
C ILE A 101 -0.86 9.65 -7.80
N GLN A 102 0.21 9.03 -8.28
CA GLN A 102 0.91 9.43 -9.51
C GLN A 102 0.26 8.79 -10.73
N ASP A 103 -0.04 7.50 -10.65
CA ASP A 103 -0.66 6.74 -11.73
C ASP A 103 -1.62 5.68 -11.17
N PHE A 104 -2.75 5.47 -11.86
CA PHE A 104 -3.76 4.50 -11.53
C PHE A 104 -4.45 3.99 -12.79
N SER A 105 -4.63 2.68 -12.87
CA SER A 105 -5.43 2.03 -13.91
C SER A 105 -6.39 0.99 -13.33
N ALA A 106 -7.68 1.14 -13.59
CA ALA A 106 -8.66 0.15 -13.17
C ALA A 106 -8.48 -1.22 -13.89
N SER A 107 -7.82 -1.24 -15.05
CA SER A 107 -7.57 -2.48 -15.80
C SER A 107 -6.48 -3.36 -15.17
N SER A 108 -5.59 -2.81 -14.33
CA SER A 108 -4.61 -3.60 -13.58
C SER A 108 -5.22 -4.30 -12.37
N GLY A 109 -6.34 -3.77 -11.86
CA GLY A 109 -7.05 -4.34 -10.72
C GLY A 109 -8.08 -5.41 -11.11
N SER A 110 -8.55 -6.15 -10.11
CA SER A 110 -9.56 -7.19 -10.32
C SER A 110 -10.52 -7.32 -9.15
N ARG A 111 -11.74 -7.78 -9.46
CA ARG A 111 -12.69 -8.29 -8.50
C ARG A 111 -12.81 -9.80 -8.66
N VAL A 112 -12.72 -10.52 -7.55
CA VAL A 112 -12.94 -11.96 -7.48
C VAL A 112 -14.18 -12.22 -6.63
N VAL A 113 -15.14 -12.95 -7.20
CA VAL A 113 -16.44 -13.31 -6.57
C VAL A 113 -16.46 -14.82 -6.35
N LYS A 114 -16.75 -15.26 -5.13
CA LYS A 114 -16.85 -16.65 -4.77
C LYS A 114 -18.21 -16.95 -4.14
N ASN A 115 -18.90 -17.95 -4.70
CA ASN A 115 -20.15 -18.50 -4.20
C ASN A 115 -20.00 -20.01 -4.00
N SER A 116 -20.61 -20.59 -2.99
CA SER A 116 -20.59 -22.05 -2.73
C SER A 116 -21.21 -22.85 -3.86
N LEU A 117 -22.14 -22.24 -4.61
CA LEU A 117 -22.80 -22.89 -5.74
C LEU A 117 -21.96 -22.90 -7.03
N SER A 118 -20.86 -22.13 -7.08
CA SER A 118 -19.95 -22.09 -8.23
C SER A 118 -18.60 -22.70 -7.88
N PRO A 119 -18.17 -23.77 -8.57
CA PRO A 119 -16.90 -24.45 -8.27
C PRO A 119 -15.66 -23.61 -8.56
N LYS A 120 -15.81 -22.52 -9.31
CA LYS A 120 -14.72 -21.60 -9.65
C LYS A 120 -15.07 -20.17 -9.30
N PRO A 121 -14.17 -19.44 -8.62
CA PRO A 121 -14.33 -18.01 -8.44
C PRO A 121 -14.40 -17.30 -9.79
N GLU A 122 -15.31 -16.33 -9.89
CA GLU A 122 -15.40 -15.46 -11.06
C GLU A 122 -14.44 -14.27 -10.88
N LYS A 123 -13.56 -14.04 -11.85
CA LYS A 123 -12.63 -12.92 -11.86
C LYS A 123 -12.97 -11.94 -12.97
N THR A 124 -13.13 -10.67 -12.63
CA THR A 124 -13.43 -9.57 -13.56
C THR A 124 -12.45 -8.42 -13.30
N THR A 125 -11.93 -7.77 -14.34
CA THR A 125 -11.11 -6.56 -14.19
C THR A 125 -11.97 -5.37 -13.78
N LEU A 126 -11.41 -4.43 -13.02
CA LEU A 126 -12.18 -3.33 -12.43
C LEU A 126 -12.69 -2.31 -13.45
N ASP A 127 -12.08 -2.26 -14.64
CA ASP A 127 -12.55 -1.44 -15.77
C ASP A 127 -13.76 -2.04 -16.50
N LYS A 128 -14.10 -3.32 -16.23
CA LYS A 128 -15.18 -4.07 -16.91
C LYS A 128 -16.24 -4.59 -15.97
N LEU A 129 -16.42 -3.94 -14.81
CA LEU A 129 -17.45 -4.36 -13.86
C LEU A 129 -18.85 -4.18 -14.46
N PRO A 130 -19.69 -5.23 -14.52
CA PRO A 130 -21.05 -5.14 -15.08
C PRO A 130 -22.02 -4.38 -14.19
N ASP A 131 -21.74 -4.30 -12.91
CA ASP A 131 -22.60 -3.77 -11.84
C ASP A 131 -22.13 -2.43 -11.25
N GLY A 132 -21.02 -1.88 -11.76
CA GLY A 132 -20.48 -0.64 -11.25
C GLY A 132 -19.35 -0.05 -12.09
N THR A 133 -18.83 1.07 -11.61
CA THR A 133 -17.62 1.71 -12.15
C THR A 133 -16.59 1.86 -11.05
N PHE A 134 -15.32 1.61 -11.37
CA PHE A 134 -14.19 1.78 -10.47
C PHE A 134 -13.18 2.74 -11.11
N LYS A 135 -12.93 3.89 -10.48
CA LYS A 135 -12.10 4.94 -11.09
C LYS A 135 -11.46 5.85 -10.05
N GLN A 136 -10.35 6.47 -10.43
CA GLN A 136 -9.79 7.60 -9.70
C GLN A 136 -10.68 8.84 -9.91
N THR A 137 -11.04 9.52 -8.83
CA THR A 137 -11.88 10.73 -8.85
C THR A 137 -11.16 11.96 -8.30
N GLY A 138 -9.99 11.78 -7.68
CA GLY A 138 -9.20 12.86 -7.10
C GLY A 138 -7.72 12.52 -7.03
N TYR A 139 -6.94 13.44 -6.49
CA TYR A 139 -5.49 13.29 -6.32
C TYR A 139 -5.11 12.11 -5.40
N SER A 140 -5.98 11.79 -4.43
CA SER A 140 -5.81 10.69 -3.47
C SER A 140 -7.12 9.94 -3.23
N THR A 141 -7.99 9.87 -4.24
CA THR A 141 -9.34 9.34 -4.09
C THR A 141 -9.67 8.39 -5.24
N ILE A 142 -10.12 7.19 -4.88
CA ILE A 142 -10.64 6.17 -5.79
C ILE A 142 -12.07 5.87 -5.37
N GLU A 143 -12.98 5.74 -6.33
CA GLU A 143 -14.41 5.49 -6.10
C GLU A 143 -14.86 4.23 -6.80
N PHE A 144 -15.61 3.40 -6.08
CA PHE A 144 -16.51 2.40 -6.65
C PHE A 144 -17.93 2.92 -6.57
N LYS A 145 -18.63 2.95 -7.70
CA LYS A 145 -20.02 3.38 -7.78
C LYS A 145 -20.88 2.32 -8.43
N VAL A 146 -21.91 1.85 -7.70
CA VAL A 146 -22.89 0.90 -8.19
C VAL A 146 -23.70 1.51 -9.33
N SER A 147 -23.89 0.78 -10.43
CA SER A 147 -24.58 1.27 -11.63
C SER A 147 -26.11 1.21 -11.52
N ASN A 148 -26.65 0.27 -10.75
CA ASN A 148 -28.11 0.09 -10.65
C ASN A 148 -28.68 1.00 -9.55
N PRO A 149 -29.47 2.03 -9.89
CA PRO A 149 -30.04 2.94 -8.90
C PRO A 149 -31.07 2.28 -7.98
N ASN A 150 -31.61 1.11 -8.37
CA ASN A 150 -32.57 0.35 -7.59
C ASN A 150 -31.91 -0.68 -6.66
N SER A 151 -30.61 -0.87 -6.76
CA SER A 151 -29.82 -1.77 -5.91
C SER A 151 -28.82 -0.95 -5.09
N SER A 152 -28.83 -1.15 -3.79
CA SER A 152 -27.82 -0.54 -2.92
C SER A 152 -26.47 -1.23 -3.05
N PHE A 153 -26.47 -2.50 -3.47
CA PHE A 153 -25.31 -3.34 -3.61
C PHE A 153 -25.01 -3.60 -5.10
N GLY A 154 -23.73 -3.75 -5.41
CA GLY A 154 -23.29 -4.38 -6.63
C GLY A 154 -23.58 -5.90 -6.59
N VAL A 155 -22.61 -6.71 -7.04
CA VAL A 155 -22.74 -8.17 -6.90
C VAL A 155 -22.75 -8.56 -5.41
N VAL A 156 -23.56 -9.58 -5.08
CA VAL A 156 -23.60 -10.18 -3.74
C VAL A 156 -23.09 -11.62 -3.80
N ALA A 157 -22.28 -12.01 -2.82
CA ALA A 157 -21.63 -13.32 -2.77
C ALA A 157 -21.21 -13.69 -1.36
N GLU A 158 -20.72 -14.91 -1.17
CA GLU A 158 -20.13 -15.38 0.08
C GLU A 158 -18.76 -14.76 0.37
N GLN A 159 -18.02 -14.46 -0.70
CA GLN A 159 -16.76 -13.71 -0.60
C GLN A 159 -16.58 -12.85 -1.84
N ILE A 160 -16.20 -11.60 -1.64
CA ILE A 160 -15.84 -10.68 -2.70
C ILE A 160 -14.51 -10.04 -2.33
N THR A 161 -13.53 -10.23 -3.19
CA THR A 161 -12.22 -9.60 -3.07
C THR A 161 -12.07 -8.56 -4.16
N ILE A 162 -11.76 -7.33 -3.80
CA ILE A 162 -11.36 -6.25 -4.71
C ILE A 162 -9.87 -6.01 -4.48
N ASP A 163 -9.08 -6.08 -5.54
CA ASP A 163 -7.63 -5.90 -5.52
C ASP A 163 -7.27 -4.86 -6.59
N TYR A 164 -6.59 -3.80 -6.20
CA TYR A 164 -6.15 -2.74 -7.10
C TYR A 164 -4.79 -2.20 -6.70
N GLU A 165 -4.10 -1.60 -7.65
CA GLU A 165 -2.79 -1.00 -7.44
C GLU A 165 -2.76 0.43 -7.97
N TYR A 166 -1.87 1.23 -7.38
CA TYR A 166 -1.55 2.56 -7.84
C TYR A 166 -0.09 2.90 -7.54
N THR A 167 0.46 3.86 -8.25
CA THR A 167 1.81 4.37 -8.02
C THR A 167 1.76 5.53 -7.04
N ALA A 168 2.59 5.47 -5.99
CA ALA A 168 2.72 6.52 -5.00
C ALA A 168 3.19 7.84 -5.64
N GLY A 169 2.53 8.95 -5.30
CA GLY A 169 2.92 10.29 -5.73
C GLY A 169 4.22 10.76 -5.06
N ASP A 170 4.74 11.87 -5.57
CA ASP A 170 6.01 12.48 -5.16
C ASP A 170 5.93 13.36 -3.90
N LYS A 171 4.72 13.67 -3.45
CA LYS A 171 4.52 14.52 -2.27
C LYS A 171 4.83 13.73 -1.01
N LEU A 172 5.92 14.10 -0.32
CA LEU A 172 6.32 13.49 0.94
C LEU A 172 5.33 13.85 2.06
N GLY A 173 5.12 12.92 3.00
CA GLY A 173 4.25 13.14 4.15
C GLY A 173 3.60 11.87 4.67
N GLU A 174 2.81 12.04 5.72
CA GLU A 174 2.00 11.00 6.34
C GLU A 174 0.55 11.13 5.86
N TYR A 175 -0.02 10.02 5.39
CA TYR A 175 -1.36 9.96 4.82
C TYR A 175 -2.17 8.88 5.52
N LYS A 176 -3.19 9.30 6.27
CA LYS A 176 -4.20 8.40 6.80
C LYS A 176 -5.10 7.95 5.66
N THR A 177 -5.15 6.67 5.39
CA THR A 177 -5.95 6.08 4.32
C THR A 177 -7.22 5.47 4.89
N GLN A 178 -8.36 5.65 4.21
CA GLN A 178 -9.67 5.33 4.77
C GLN A 178 -10.58 4.66 3.74
N PHE A 179 -11.34 3.67 4.19
CA PHE A 179 -12.45 3.08 3.46
C PHE A 179 -13.76 3.75 3.90
N LYS A 180 -14.45 4.41 2.98
CA LYS A 180 -15.68 5.16 3.24
C LYS A 180 -16.83 4.59 2.41
N PRO A 181 -17.56 3.58 2.92
CA PRO A 181 -18.69 3.03 2.22
C PRO A 181 -19.94 3.92 2.35
N ASP A 182 -20.88 3.73 1.42
CA ASP A 182 -22.26 4.23 1.58
C ASP A 182 -22.87 3.66 2.88
N PRO A 183 -23.66 4.44 3.64
CA PRO A 183 -24.26 4.02 4.90
C PRO A 183 -25.03 2.67 4.84
N LYS A 184 -25.56 2.31 3.68
CA LYS A 184 -26.29 1.04 3.49
C LYS A 184 -25.38 -0.19 3.53
N PHE A 185 -24.06 -0.02 3.43
CA PHE A 185 -23.09 -1.13 3.48
C PHE A 185 -23.22 -1.95 4.76
N ALA A 186 -23.41 -1.29 5.87
CA ALA A 186 -23.53 -1.91 7.18
C ALA A 186 -24.82 -1.45 7.90
N GLU A 187 -25.90 -1.23 7.13
CA GLU A 187 -27.18 -0.79 7.66
C GLU A 187 -27.72 -1.80 8.70
N GLY A 188 -28.08 -1.28 9.87
CA GLY A 188 -28.54 -2.11 10.99
C GLY A 188 -27.45 -2.82 11.78
N SER A 189 -26.17 -2.71 11.38
CA SER A 189 -25.05 -3.25 12.15
C SER A 189 -24.70 -2.35 13.31
N ASN A 190 -24.40 -2.96 14.45
CA ASN A 190 -23.81 -2.29 15.63
C ASN A 190 -22.34 -2.66 15.82
N THR A 191 -21.77 -3.47 14.94
CA THR A 191 -20.39 -3.97 15.02
C THR A 191 -19.45 -3.34 14.00
N PHE A 192 -20.00 -2.75 12.92
CA PHE A 192 -19.16 -2.13 11.89
C PHE A 192 -18.50 -0.85 12.39
N ASN A 193 -17.17 -0.81 12.28
CA ASN A 193 -16.36 0.35 12.61
C ASN A 193 -15.32 0.60 11.50
N ALA A 194 -15.61 1.54 10.61
CA ALA A 194 -14.72 1.87 9.49
C ALA A 194 -13.31 2.31 9.94
N ASN A 195 -13.18 2.89 11.16
CA ASN A 195 -11.87 3.33 11.67
C ASN A 195 -10.90 2.17 11.94
N GLU A 196 -11.40 0.93 12.11
CA GLU A 196 -10.54 -0.25 12.26
C GLU A 196 -9.82 -0.62 10.96
N LEU A 197 -10.34 -0.14 9.83
CA LEU A 197 -9.77 -0.31 8.49
C LEU A 197 -8.78 0.81 8.12
N ASP A 198 -8.65 1.85 8.96
CA ASP A 198 -7.74 2.95 8.74
C ASP A 198 -6.29 2.47 8.83
N LEU A 199 -5.52 2.82 7.82
CA LEU A 199 -4.09 2.49 7.73
C LEU A 199 -3.33 3.75 7.33
N THR A 200 -2.06 3.82 7.68
CA THR A 200 -1.22 4.98 7.39
C THR A 200 -0.15 4.63 6.37
N ILE A 201 0.00 5.47 5.35
CA ILE A 201 1.10 5.41 4.39
C ILE A 201 1.98 6.64 4.63
N VAL A 202 3.27 6.42 4.86
CA VAL A 202 4.27 7.47 4.96
C VAL A 202 5.11 7.46 3.69
N VAL A 203 4.95 8.50 2.87
CA VAL A 203 5.77 8.69 1.67
C VAL A 203 7.03 9.46 2.08
N LYS A 204 8.21 8.83 1.96
CA LYS A 204 9.49 9.40 2.34
C LYS A 204 10.54 9.23 1.24
N SER A 205 11.56 10.11 1.22
CA SER A 205 12.66 10.01 0.25
C SER A 205 13.63 8.90 0.65
N LYS A 206 14.20 8.21 -0.33
CA LYS A 206 15.30 7.24 -0.12
C LYS A 206 16.54 7.82 0.57
N GLU A 207 16.74 9.14 0.50
CA GLU A 207 17.90 9.80 1.09
C GLU A 207 17.82 9.90 2.62
N GLU A 208 16.63 9.83 3.21
CA GLU A 208 16.46 9.90 4.67
C GLU A 208 16.94 8.63 5.39
N ASP A 209 17.04 7.50 4.68
CA ASP A 209 17.54 6.23 5.25
C ASP A 209 19.07 6.06 5.11
N ARG A 210 19.77 7.04 4.53
CA ARG A 210 21.24 6.99 4.44
C ARG A 210 21.84 7.32 5.81
N PRO A 211 22.62 6.41 6.43
CA PRO A 211 23.36 6.74 7.64
C PRO A 211 24.16 8.03 7.38
N ALA A 212 24.10 8.97 8.32
CA ALA A 212 24.94 10.16 8.23
C ALA A 212 26.38 9.73 7.93
N PRO A 213 27.08 10.39 6.98
CA PRO A 213 28.48 10.08 6.73
C PRO A 213 29.20 10.06 8.08
N PRO A 214 30.09 9.08 8.33
CA PRO A 214 30.86 9.07 9.56
C PRO A 214 31.57 10.44 9.66
N ASP A 215 31.35 11.07 10.80
CA ASP A 215 32.01 12.32 11.16
C ASP A 215 33.49 12.12 10.85
N GLN A 216 34.04 12.90 9.92
CA GLN A 216 35.44 12.84 9.61
C GLN A 216 36.17 13.40 10.85
N GLY A 217 36.41 12.47 11.78
CA GLY A 217 37.17 12.73 12.98
C GLY A 217 38.51 13.34 12.59
N ASP A 218 38.78 14.43 13.23
CA ASP A 218 40.06 15.14 13.39
C ASP A 218 41.26 14.63 12.57
N GLN A 219 41.52 15.33 11.50
CA GLN A 219 42.81 15.25 10.82
C GLN A 219 43.85 15.77 11.80
N PRO A 220 44.91 15.00 12.15
CA PRO A 220 45.93 15.45 13.07
C PRO A 220 46.64 16.69 12.49
N THR A 221 46.69 17.73 13.28
CA THR A 221 47.42 18.99 13.05
C THR A 221 48.91 18.70 12.80
N PRO A 222 49.53 19.27 11.75
CA PRO A 222 50.98 19.25 11.62
C PRO A 222 51.63 20.11 12.73
N PRO A 223 52.85 19.78 13.21
CA PRO A 223 53.51 20.51 14.28
C PRO A 223 53.92 21.91 13.85
N ASP A 224 53.94 22.80 14.85
CA ASP A 224 54.25 24.21 14.86
C ASP A 224 55.47 24.61 14.06
N GLN A 225 55.35 25.67 13.26
CA GLN A 225 56.45 26.57 12.93
C GLN A 225 56.10 27.98 13.39
N ASP A 226 56.98 28.51 14.16
CA ASP A 226 56.98 29.78 14.89
C ASP A 226 56.81 31.02 14.02
N ASP A 227 56.26 32.07 14.67
CA ASP A 227 56.42 33.51 14.49
C ASP A 227 55.85 34.20 13.24
N GLN A 228 54.67 34.82 13.39
CA GLN A 228 54.59 36.29 13.16
C GLN A 228 53.20 36.86 13.60
N ALA A 229 53.28 38.07 14.13
CA ALA A 229 52.30 38.86 14.84
C ALA A 229 50.91 39.05 14.18
N THR A 230 49.88 39.01 15.01
CA THR A 230 48.52 39.50 15.07
C THR A 230 48.04 40.62 14.12
N PRO A 231 46.73 40.64 13.71
CA PRO A 231 45.70 41.27 14.51
C PRO A 231 44.40 40.44 14.66
N PRO A 232 43.50 40.81 15.57
CA PRO A 232 42.35 40.00 15.96
C PRO A 232 41.20 40.13 14.96
N ASN A 233 40.66 39.03 14.50
CA ASN A 233 39.41 39.11 13.76
C ASN A 233 38.42 37.98 14.09
N SER A 234 37.37 38.41 14.69
CA SER A 234 35.97 38.00 14.69
C SER A 234 35.64 36.54 14.33
N LYS A 235 35.18 35.83 15.35
CA LYS A 235 34.33 34.66 15.26
C LYS A 235 33.05 35.01 14.46
N SER A 236 32.97 34.62 13.22
CA SER A 236 31.77 34.75 12.38
C SER A 236 31.57 33.47 11.58
N GLY A 237 31.12 32.41 12.23
CA GLY A 237 30.85 31.14 11.55
C GLY A 237 29.47 30.51 11.83
N THR A 238 28.81 30.93 12.92
CA THR A 238 27.59 30.20 13.38
C THR A 238 26.28 30.95 13.14
N VAL A 239 26.34 32.22 12.73
CA VAL A 239 25.13 33.07 12.58
C VAL A 239 24.49 32.94 11.21
N PHE A 240 25.25 32.58 10.18
CA PHE A 240 24.72 32.51 8.81
C PHE A 240 23.90 31.24 8.50
N SER A 241 24.17 30.13 9.17
CA SER A 241 23.42 28.88 8.93
C SER A 241 21.97 28.93 9.45
N TRP A 242 21.72 29.72 10.52
CA TRP A 242 20.36 29.90 11.05
C TRP A 242 19.55 30.89 10.20
N LEU A 243 20.20 31.94 9.67
CA LEU A 243 19.56 32.98 8.86
C LEU A 243 19.04 32.43 7.52
N THR A 244 19.76 31.50 6.87
CA THR A 244 19.32 30.86 5.62
C THR A 244 18.10 29.96 5.82
N LYS A 245 17.99 29.27 6.96
CA LYS A 245 16.79 28.48 7.31
C LYS A 245 15.58 29.36 7.61
N ALA A 246 15.78 30.50 8.31
CA ALA A 246 14.70 31.44 8.63
C ALA A 246 14.17 32.17 7.38
N LEU A 247 15.06 32.56 6.44
CA LEU A 247 14.66 33.20 5.17
C LEU A 247 13.92 32.24 4.23
N GLY A 248 14.25 30.93 4.22
CA GLY A 248 13.53 29.92 3.45
C GLY A 248 12.06 29.76 3.92
N VAL A 249 11.81 29.77 5.23
CA VAL A 249 10.45 29.66 5.79
C VAL A 249 9.63 30.92 5.48
N LEU A 250 10.23 32.12 5.56
CA LEU A 250 9.55 33.38 5.22
C LEU A 250 9.19 33.50 3.74
N ALA A 251 10.04 32.98 2.83
CA ALA A 251 9.76 32.96 1.40
C ALA A 251 8.58 32.01 1.07
N PHE A 252 8.48 30.89 1.80
CA PHE A 252 7.39 29.92 1.61
C PHE A 252 6.05 30.49 2.10
N LEU A 253 6.02 31.16 3.25
CA LEU A 253 4.82 31.80 3.78
C LEU A 253 4.38 33.00 2.92
N GLY A 254 5.31 33.79 2.41
CA GLY A 254 5.00 34.91 1.50
C GLY A 254 4.39 34.47 0.18
N GLY A 255 4.86 33.35 -0.39
CA GLY A 255 4.32 32.78 -1.63
C GLY A 255 2.88 32.28 -1.50
N THR A 256 2.56 31.62 -0.40
CA THR A 256 1.20 31.12 -0.14
C THR A 256 0.20 32.25 0.12
N VAL A 257 0.59 33.29 0.86
CA VAL A 257 -0.26 34.46 1.12
C VAL A 257 -0.53 35.23 -0.20
N TRP A 258 0.48 35.40 -1.04
CA TRP A 258 0.31 36.08 -2.34
C TRP A 258 -0.60 35.29 -3.28
N PHE A 259 -0.50 33.98 -3.30
CA PHE A 259 -1.35 33.11 -4.10
C PHE A 259 -2.83 33.17 -3.67
N VAL A 260 -3.08 33.17 -2.36
CA VAL A 260 -4.42 33.31 -1.79
C VAL A 260 -5.03 34.67 -2.13
N ILE A 261 -4.28 35.77 -1.98
CA ILE A 261 -4.75 37.12 -2.30
C ILE A 261 -5.09 37.23 -3.81
N LYS A 262 -4.22 36.73 -4.68
CA LYS A 262 -4.45 36.79 -6.14
C LYS A 262 -5.63 35.95 -6.61
N HIS A 263 -5.90 34.79 -5.99
CA HIS A 263 -6.95 33.88 -6.44
C HIS A 263 -8.30 34.11 -5.77
N ILE A 264 -8.33 34.56 -4.52
CA ILE A 264 -9.59 34.83 -3.80
C ILE A 264 -10.13 36.23 -4.11
N PHE A 265 -9.27 37.23 -4.22
CA PHE A 265 -9.71 38.62 -4.46
C PHE A 265 -9.69 39.04 -5.91
N ARG A 266 -9.28 38.18 -6.85
CA ARG A 266 -9.27 38.50 -8.32
C ARG A 266 -8.68 39.86 -8.67
N LEU A 267 -7.60 40.26 -8.01
CA LEU A 267 -6.83 41.43 -8.34
C LEU A 267 -5.76 41.12 -9.38
#